data_460c7c1d634140b115cc4e3e6e3ac173
#
_entry.id   460c7c1d634140b115cc4e3e6e3ac173
#
_cell.length_a   1.000
_cell.length_b   1.000
_cell.length_c   1.000
_cell.angle_alpha   90.00
_cell.angle_beta   90.00
_cell.angle_gamma   90.00
#
_symmetry.space_group_name_H-M   'P 1'
#
loop_
_entity.id
_entity.type
_entity.pdbx_description
1 polymer ?
#
loop_
_entity_poly.entity_id
_entity_poly.type
_entity_poly.pdbx_seq_one_letter_code
_entity_poly.pdbx_strand_id
1 'polypeptide(L)'
;MRIKWILRLTIFAFLGLVAASNSHAQIIADFVDSFTELGEASVVVAGKQANLTSASAEIKQVFTGVAVEIGTLDTEAKGFFRFLVDGTWTDWKPAHINRSATGGTIIAGYRQNEPIGASQFEFRADVSSETLTVVRNAGVFNNAFDEDSRPAPALSPLVGAKTGNIIPPRLITRAQWNAKPFVLGNPVPLANGPYEYMTMHHAAGYSAETEAQGKAQMLAMQDLHQNVRGWSDIGYQFAIDRGGRLYQGRPFMDNSTSLSQVPVLARGAHVGEQNTGNIGVVIMGCYHPPEGSNCLQQITPAAYETYKVLFAFLSERYGVAPTLIRGHRDFSSTSCPGDNNYVLLPQLRVQVANLLEVGNEPLGDAEMTASVGSNGDVELNWNLSQDFGIDSLYVERINSLGSSRLVPNAFESGSFSDVAQTGETSVTYLLVASGADGRKQELARIELQIEDPSTYLLTSAFPNPASTSAQFRYFLTVEGIVRLSLIDAIGREVESWDTGFQTEDEWYTQTVDVSRLTPGMYFFRIEVSGFSGTAFDKAQPLIISR
;
A
#
# COMPACT_ATOMS: atom_id res chain seq x y z
N MET A 1 -40.77 -2.69 -56.79
CA MET A 1 -39.84 -3.69 -56.28
C MET A 1 -38.68 -2.95 -55.63
N ARG A 2 -38.77 -2.70 -54.31
CA ARG A 2 -37.78 -1.90 -53.57
C ARG A 2 -36.95 -2.87 -52.74
N ILE A 3 -35.67 -2.99 -53.05
CA ILE A 3 -34.71 -3.78 -52.28
C ILE A 3 -34.16 -2.90 -51.14
N LYS A 4 -34.47 -3.27 -49.93
CA LYS A 4 -33.89 -2.67 -48.71
C LYS A 4 -32.51 -3.30 -48.44
N TRP A 5 -31.47 -2.50 -48.53
CA TRP A 5 -30.13 -2.86 -48.02
C TRP A 5 -30.12 -2.67 -46.50
N ILE A 6 -29.94 -3.76 -45.78
CA ILE A 6 -29.64 -3.74 -44.34
C ILE A 6 -28.13 -3.71 -44.20
N LEU A 7 -27.60 -2.57 -43.79
CA LEU A 7 -26.20 -2.41 -43.43
C LEU A 7 -25.99 -3.04 -42.06
N ARG A 8 -25.40 -4.23 -42.01
CA ARG A 8 -24.88 -4.80 -40.78
C ARG A 8 -23.53 -4.16 -40.52
N LEU A 9 -23.47 -3.26 -39.53
CA LEU A 9 -22.21 -2.77 -38.95
C LEU A 9 -21.62 -3.91 -38.11
N THR A 10 -20.61 -4.58 -38.64
CA THR A 10 -19.78 -5.52 -37.89
C THR A 10 -18.71 -4.67 -37.18
N ILE A 11 -18.91 -4.40 -35.90
CA ILE A 11 -17.86 -3.82 -35.04
C ILE A 11 -16.83 -4.92 -34.84
N PHE A 12 -15.71 -4.83 -35.56
CA PHE A 12 -14.49 -5.55 -35.19
C PHE A 12 -13.92 -4.92 -33.95
N ALA A 13 -14.24 -5.49 -32.80
CA ALA A 13 -13.45 -5.26 -31.60
C ALA A 13 -12.06 -5.83 -31.86
N PHE A 14 -11.07 -4.98 -32.04
CA PHE A 14 -9.68 -5.36 -31.94
C PHE A 14 -9.43 -5.76 -30.48
N LEU A 15 -9.60 -7.04 -30.18
CA LEU A 15 -8.97 -7.65 -29.02
C LEU A 15 -7.47 -7.69 -29.32
N GLY A 16 -6.77 -6.66 -28.89
CA GLY A 16 -5.34 -6.75 -28.67
C GLY A 16 -5.14 -7.84 -27.63
N LEU A 17 -4.68 -9.03 -28.07
CA LEU A 17 -4.05 -9.99 -27.18
C LEU A 17 -2.80 -9.31 -26.61
N VAL A 18 -2.96 -8.59 -25.51
CA VAL A 18 -1.88 -8.39 -24.58
C VAL A 18 -1.74 -9.76 -23.93
N ALA A 19 -0.66 -10.45 -24.25
CA ALA A 19 -0.22 -11.59 -23.47
C ALA A 19 0.02 -11.05 -22.05
N ALA A 20 -1.00 -11.12 -21.20
CA ALA A 20 -0.86 -10.91 -19.78
C ALA A 20 0.00 -12.07 -19.30
N SER A 21 1.27 -11.77 -19.03
CA SER A 21 2.15 -12.65 -18.29
C SER A 21 1.47 -13.00 -16.95
N ASN A 22 1.68 -14.18 -16.44
CA ASN A 22 1.18 -14.79 -15.18
C ASN A 22 1.42 -13.99 -13.89
N SER A 23 1.20 -12.70 -13.89
CA SER A 23 1.73 -11.77 -12.90
C SER A 23 0.74 -11.30 -11.83
N HIS A 24 -0.54 -11.67 -11.91
CA HIS A 24 -1.58 -11.17 -11.02
C HIS A 24 -2.07 -12.20 -9.97
N ALA A 25 -1.66 -13.44 -10.10
CA ALA A 25 -2.03 -14.54 -9.23
C ALA A 25 -1.54 -14.44 -7.79
N GLN A 26 -0.58 -13.60 -7.55
CA GLN A 26 0.32 -13.70 -6.41
C GLN A 26 -0.11 -12.90 -5.18
N ILE A 27 -0.94 -11.85 -5.30
CA ILE A 27 -1.35 -11.09 -4.11
C ILE A 27 -2.13 -11.96 -3.12
N ILE A 28 -2.91 -12.91 -3.61
CA ILE A 28 -3.59 -13.88 -2.73
C ILE A 28 -2.64 -15.02 -2.36
N ALA A 29 -1.81 -15.50 -3.28
CA ALA A 29 -0.88 -16.61 -3.05
C ALA A 29 0.25 -16.26 -2.07
N ASP A 30 0.75 -15.03 -2.05
CA ASP A 30 1.83 -14.61 -1.14
C ASP A 30 1.42 -14.56 0.32
N PHE A 31 0.12 -14.50 0.60
CA PHE A 31 -0.41 -14.58 1.96
C PHE A 31 -0.70 -16.01 2.42
N VAL A 32 -0.46 -17.03 1.58
CA VAL A 32 -1.07 -18.34 1.78
C VAL A 32 -0.20 -19.47 1.28
N ASP A 33 0.41 -20.21 2.18
CA ASP A 33 1.15 -21.43 1.84
C ASP A 33 0.28 -22.57 1.27
N SER A 34 -1.04 -22.49 1.45
CA SER A 34 -2.01 -23.52 1.03
C SER A 34 -2.97 -23.07 -0.08
N PHE A 35 -2.66 -21.98 -0.75
CA PHE A 35 -3.51 -21.44 -1.82
C PHE A 35 -3.23 -22.13 -3.16
N THR A 36 -4.28 -22.67 -3.77
CA THR A 36 -4.19 -23.18 -5.15
C THR A 36 -4.90 -22.24 -6.09
N GLU A 37 -4.13 -21.71 -7.01
CA GLU A 37 -4.62 -20.85 -8.07
C GLU A 37 -5.45 -21.64 -9.08
N LEU A 38 -6.61 -21.11 -9.47
CA LEU A 38 -7.50 -21.72 -10.45
C LEU A 38 -7.36 -21.11 -11.86
N GLY A 39 -6.36 -20.25 -12.07
CA GLY A 39 -6.08 -19.59 -13.34
C GLY A 39 -6.69 -18.19 -13.47
N GLU A 40 -6.20 -17.43 -14.44
CA GLU A 40 -6.68 -16.09 -14.74
C GLU A 40 -8.15 -16.12 -15.20
N ALA A 41 -8.99 -15.39 -14.48
CA ALA A 41 -10.34 -15.10 -14.91
C ALA A 41 -10.50 -13.59 -15.05
N SER A 42 -10.10 -13.05 -16.18
CA SER A 42 -10.40 -11.67 -16.51
C SER A 42 -11.82 -11.56 -17.05
N VAL A 43 -12.75 -11.12 -16.23
CA VAL A 43 -14.09 -10.73 -16.69
C VAL A 43 -14.21 -9.23 -16.52
N VAL A 44 -14.15 -8.51 -17.61
CA VAL A 44 -14.53 -7.09 -17.65
C VAL A 44 -16.04 -7.00 -17.72
N VAL A 45 -16.67 -6.37 -16.75
CA VAL A 45 -18.12 -6.18 -16.75
C VAL A 45 -18.45 -4.71 -16.77
N ALA A 46 -19.12 -4.31 -17.85
CA ALA A 46 -19.90 -3.09 -17.87
C ALA A 46 -21.34 -3.43 -17.45
N GLY A 47 -21.71 -3.13 -16.20
CA GLY A 47 -23.07 -3.39 -15.70
C GLY A 47 -23.12 -3.65 -14.20
N LYS A 48 -24.35 -3.80 -13.68
CA LYS A 48 -24.62 -3.92 -12.25
C LYS A 48 -24.11 -5.22 -11.58
N GLN A 49 -23.66 -6.20 -12.35
CA GLN A 49 -23.20 -7.50 -11.83
C GLN A 49 -22.02 -8.03 -12.63
N ALA A 50 -20.98 -8.41 -11.93
CA ALA A 50 -19.85 -9.16 -12.46
C ALA A 50 -19.98 -10.63 -12.03
N ASN A 51 -20.00 -11.55 -12.96
CA ASN A 51 -20.06 -12.99 -12.68
C ASN A 51 -18.77 -13.67 -13.15
N LEU A 52 -18.19 -14.47 -12.27
CA LEU A 52 -17.11 -15.39 -12.56
C LEU A 52 -17.60 -16.81 -12.30
N THR A 53 -17.42 -17.69 -13.26
CA THR A 53 -17.54 -19.13 -13.03
C THR A 53 -16.14 -19.70 -13.01
N SER A 54 -15.79 -20.54 -12.04
CA SER A 54 -14.54 -21.31 -12.00
C SER A 54 -14.58 -22.34 -13.14
N ALA A 55 -14.33 -21.88 -14.36
CA ALA A 55 -14.95 -22.48 -15.52
C ALA A 55 -14.20 -23.64 -16.14
N SER A 56 -13.10 -24.16 -15.61
CA SER A 56 -12.40 -25.22 -16.36
C SER A 56 -11.51 -26.19 -15.58
N ALA A 57 -11.22 -25.92 -14.34
CA ALA A 57 -10.49 -26.87 -13.51
C ALA A 57 -11.44 -27.45 -12.46
N GLU A 58 -11.76 -28.74 -12.59
CA GLU A 58 -12.33 -29.50 -11.49
C GLU A 58 -11.44 -29.33 -10.27
N ILE A 59 -11.99 -28.79 -9.17
CA ILE A 59 -11.26 -28.63 -7.93
C ILE A 59 -11.02 -30.01 -7.34
N LYS A 60 -9.78 -30.46 -7.40
CA LYS A 60 -9.40 -31.83 -6.97
C LYS A 60 -8.96 -31.90 -5.52
N GLN A 61 -8.73 -30.76 -4.90
CA GLN A 61 -8.25 -30.69 -3.53
C GLN A 61 -9.37 -30.43 -2.54
N VAL A 62 -9.17 -30.87 -1.29
CA VAL A 62 -10.05 -30.54 -0.16
C VAL A 62 -9.80 -29.08 0.22
N PHE A 63 -10.86 -28.28 0.25
CA PHE A 63 -10.76 -26.89 0.63
C PHE A 63 -11.87 -26.47 1.61
N THR A 64 -11.58 -25.50 2.47
CA THR A 64 -12.52 -24.94 3.45
C THR A 64 -12.88 -23.49 3.13
N GLY A 65 -12.20 -22.89 2.18
CA GLY A 65 -12.45 -21.50 1.79
C GLY A 65 -12.08 -21.20 0.34
N VAL A 66 -12.60 -20.07 -0.14
CA VAL A 66 -12.35 -19.52 -1.47
C VAL A 66 -12.16 -18.02 -1.35
N ALA A 67 -11.26 -17.48 -2.15
CA ALA A 67 -11.04 -16.04 -2.26
C ALA A 67 -10.95 -15.60 -3.71
N VAL A 68 -11.43 -14.37 -3.99
CA VAL A 68 -11.39 -13.74 -5.32
C VAL A 68 -10.87 -12.32 -5.14
N GLU A 69 -9.88 -11.96 -5.95
CA GLU A 69 -9.36 -10.60 -6.04
C GLU A 69 -10.13 -9.80 -7.09
N ILE A 70 -10.59 -8.62 -6.70
CA ILE A 70 -11.39 -7.74 -7.54
C ILE A 70 -10.73 -6.36 -7.59
N GLY A 71 -10.44 -5.89 -8.81
CA GLY A 71 -10.09 -4.48 -9.06
C GLY A 71 -11.37 -3.69 -9.28
N THR A 72 -11.69 -2.75 -8.39
CA THR A 72 -12.86 -1.87 -8.51
C THR A 72 -12.68 -0.62 -7.65
N LEU A 73 -13.22 0.50 -8.12
CA LEU A 73 -13.33 1.74 -7.34
C LEU A 73 -14.66 1.82 -6.55
N ASP A 74 -15.54 0.84 -6.70
CA ASP A 74 -16.81 0.81 -5.98
C ASP A 74 -16.59 0.45 -4.50
N THR A 75 -16.80 1.42 -3.63
CA THR A 75 -16.67 1.25 -2.17
C THR A 75 -17.78 0.41 -1.55
N GLU A 76 -18.90 0.23 -2.23
CA GLU A 76 -20.07 -0.52 -1.78
C GLU A 76 -20.19 -1.90 -2.43
N ALA A 77 -19.21 -2.31 -3.22
CA ALA A 77 -19.20 -3.61 -3.88
C ALA A 77 -19.41 -4.76 -2.88
N LYS A 78 -20.28 -5.71 -3.24
CA LYS A 78 -20.60 -6.92 -2.49
C LYS A 78 -20.20 -8.15 -3.28
N GLY A 79 -19.72 -9.19 -2.61
CA GLY A 79 -19.37 -10.46 -3.23
C GLY A 79 -20.27 -11.59 -2.74
N PHE A 80 -20.50 -12.58 -3.60
CA PHE A 80 -21.26 -13.78 -3.27
C PHE A 80 -20.62 -14.99 -3.94
N PHE A 81 -20.65 -16.12 -3.25
CA PHE A 81 -20.21 -17.42 -3.77
C PHE A 81 -21.35 -18.42 -3.78
N ARG A 82 -21.33 -19.34 -4.75
CA ARG A 82 -22.09 -20.58 -4.69
C ARG A 82 -21.23 -21.75 -5.18
N PHE A 83 -21.56 -22.92 -4.78
CA PHE A 83 -20.74 -24.12 -4.91
C PHE A 83 -21.51 -25.24 -5.60
N LEU A 84 -20.84 -25.99 -6.49
CA LEU A 84 -21.38 -27.18 -7.12
C LEU A 84 -21.00 -28.40 -6.27
N VAL A 85 -21.95 -28.89 -5.46
CA VAL A 85 -21.78 -30.04 -4.57
C VAL A 85 -22.70 -31.16 -5.08
N ASP A 86 -22.16 -32.34 -5.33
CA ASP A 86 -22.89 -33.51 -5.83
C ASP A 86 -23.78 -33.19 -7.04
N GLY A 87 -23.26 -32.38 -7.97
CA GLY A 87 -23.95 -31.99 -9.21
C GLY A 87 -25.06 -30.95 -9.02
N THR A 88 -25.23 -30.37 -7.83
CA THR A 88 -26.25 -29.34 -7.54
C THR A 88 -25.61 -28.05 -7.02
N TRP A 89 -26.03 -26.91 -7.58
CA TRP A 89 -25.59 -25.60 -7.08
C TRP A 89 -26.27 -25.25 -5.76
N THR A 90 -25.46 -24.82 -4.79
CA THR A 90 -25.96 -24.24 -3.52
C THR A 90 -26.59 -22.85 -3.77
N ASP A 91 -27.31 -22.35 -2.78
CA ASP A 91 -27.68 -20.94 -2.72
C ASP A 91 -26.45 -20.05 -2.62
N TRP A 92 -26.61 -18.80 -3.08
CA TRP A 92 -25.59 -17.78 -2.99
C TRP A 92 -25.27 -17.42 -1.53
N LYS A 93 -24.03 -17.49 -1.16
CA LYS A 93 -23.50 -17.16 0.18
C LYS A 93 -22.74 -15.85 0.12
N PRO A 94 -22.98 -14.90 1.05
CA PRO A 94 -22.27 -13.63 1.05
C PRO A 94 -20.78 -13.85 1.34
N ALA A 95 -19.95 -13.10 0.61
CA ALA A 95 -18.51 -13.02 0.85
C ALA A 95 -18.20 -11.99 1.93
N HIS A 96 -17.17 -12.24 2.74
CA HIS A 96 -16.51 -11.18 3.48
C HIS A 96 -15.67 -10.34 2.51
N ILE A 97 -15.78 -9.01 2.61
CA ILE A 97 -15.05 -8.08 1.75
C ILE A 97 -13.93 -7.43 2.54
N ASN A 98 -12.71 -7.76 2.18
CA ASN A 98 -11.51 -7.09 2.68
C ASN A 98 -11.05 -6.03 1.69
N ARG A 99 -10.71 -4.82 2.17
CA ARG A 99 -10.29 -3.68 1.37
C ARG A 99 -8.92 -3.21 1.81
N SER A 100 -8.00 -3.10 0.85
CA SER A 100 -6.76 -2.37 1.08
C SER A 100 -7.07 -0.88 1.34
N ALA A 101 -6.38 -0.29 2.31
CA ALA A 101 -6.59 1.11 2.67
C ALA A 101 -6.14 2.10 1.57
N THR A 102 -5.33 1.65 0.61
CA THR A 102 -4.87 2.45 -0.54
C THR A 102 -5.79 2.37 -1.76
N GLY A 103 -6.89 1.60 -1.68
CA GLY A 103 -7.95 1.57 -2.70
C GLY A 103 -7.66 0.68 -3.91
N GLY A 104 -8.68 0.48 -4.74
CA GLY A 104 -8.59 -0.15 -6.06
C GLY A 104 -8.60 -1.68 -6.08
N THR A 105 -8.23 -2.36 -5.00
CA THR A 105 -8.26 -3.82 -4.89
C THR A 105 -9.04 -4.25 -3.67
N ILE A 106 -9.94 -5.18 -3.84
CA ILE A 106 -10.65 -5.85 -2.75
C ILE A 106 -10.49 -7.37 -2.87
N ILE A 107 -10.47 -8.03 -1.73
CA ILE A 107 -10.50 -9.48 -1.66
C ILE A 107 -11.86 -9.89 -1.10
N ALA A 108 -12.63 -10.63 -1.90
CA ALA A 108 -13.86 -11.25 -1.48
C ALA A 108 -13.58 -12.69 -1.07
N GLY A 109 -13.86 -13.05 0.17
CA GLY A 109 -13.59 -14.38 0.71
C GLY A 109 -14.83 -15.04 1.29
N TYR A 110 -14.93 -16.36 1.16
CA TYR A 110 -15.87 -17.19 1.88
C TYR A 110 -15.13 -18.38 2.51
N ARG A 111 -15.45 -18.69 3.75
CA ARG A 111 -14.88 -19.85 4.45
C ARG A 111 -15.89 -20.52 5.37
N GLN A 112 -15.63 -21.77 5.68
CA GLN A 112 -16.31 -22.56 6.72
C GLN A 112 -15.30 -23.47 7.43
N ASN A 113 -15.68 -24.05 8.56
CA ASN A 113 -14.78 -24.91 9.33
C ASN A 113 -14.61 -26.30 8.69
N GLU A 114 -15.66 -26.80 8.06
CA GLU A 114 -15.67 -28.11 7.41
C GLU A 114 -15.33 -27.98 5.92
N PRO A 115 -14.79 -29.02 5.29
CA PRO A 115 -14.58 -29.03 3.85
C PRO A 115 -15.83 -28.66 3.05
N ILE A 116 -15.68 -27.85 2.03
CA ILE A 116 -16.81 -27.40 1.18
C ILE A 116 -17.31 -28.53 0.29
N GLY A 117 -16.48 -29.49 -0.06
CA GLY A 117 -16.88 -30.66 -0.86
C GLY A 117 -17.37 -30.35 -2.27
N ALA A 118 -17.01 -29.20 -2.83
CA ALA A 118 -17.47 -28.76 -4.15
C ALA A 118 -16.45 -29.09 -5.23
N SER A 119 -16.96 -29.45 -6.42
CA SER A 119 -16.15 -29.61 -7.63
C SER A 119 -15.91 -28.30 -8.38
N GLN A 120 -16.79 -27.32 -8.19
CA GLN A 120 -16.72 -25.98 -8.80
C GLN A 120 -17.31 -24.94 -7.86
N PHE A 121 -16.97 -23.67 -8.09
CA PHE A 121 -17.67 -22.53 -7.49
C PHE A 121 -17.97 -21.47 -8.54
N GLU A 122 -18.96 -20.65 -8.24
CA GLU A 122 -19.22 -19.40 -8.96
C GLU A 122 -19.09 -18.23 -7.98
N PHE A 123 -18.57 -17.13 -8.49
CA PHE A 123 -18.49 -15.85 -7.80
C PHE A 123 -19.32 -14.79 -8.53
N ARG A 124 -20.02 -13.97 -7.77
CA ARG A 124 -20.75 -12.82 -8.26
C ARG A 124 -20.37 -11.59 -7.45
N ALA A 125 -20.01 -10.51 -8.11
CA ALA A 125 -19.89 -9.19 -7.51
C ALA A 125 -21.10 -8.33 -7.90
N ASP A 126 -21.78 -7.77 -6.92
CA ASP A 126 -22.79 -6.73 -7.12
C ASP A 126 -22.08 -5.38 -6.94
N VAL A 127 -22.04 -4.57 -8.01
CA VAL A 127 -21.34 -3.28 -8.07
C VAL A 127 -22.30 -2.18 -8.53
N SER A 128 -21.99 -0.94 -8.22
CA SER A 128 -22.74 0.21 -8.73
C SER A 128 -22.60 0.33 -10.26
N SER A 129 -23.59 0.90 -10.90
CA SER A 129 -23.90 0.70 -12.34
C SER A 129 -22.89 1.23 -13.34
N GLU A 130 -21.83 1.91 -12.95
CA GLU A 130 -20.92 2.62 -13.86
C GLU A 130 -19.44 2.40 -13.56
N THR A 131 -19.11 1.60 -12.56
CA THR A 131 -17.72 1.37 -12.15
C THR A 131 -17.15 0.16 -12.87
N LEU A 132 -16.04 0.35 -13.58
CA LEU A 132 -15.29 -0.76 -14.16
C LEU A 132 -14.85 -1.70 -13.03
N THR A 133 -15.22 -2.98 -13.17
CA THR A 133 -14.86 -4.02 -12.22
C THR A 133 -14.15 -5.14 -12.95
N VAL A 134 -12.97 -5.50 -12.47
CA VAL A 134 -12.15 -6.58 -13.06
C VAL A 134 -11.93 -7.63 -11.99
N VAL A 135 -12.28 -8.88 -12.26
CA VAL A 135 -11.85 -10.02 -11.47
C VAL A 135 -10.44 -10.37 -11.92
N ARG A 136 -9.47 -10.26 -11.01
CA ARG A 136 -8.05 -10.45 -11.33
C ARG A 136 -7.57 -11.84 -11.03
N ASN A 137 -8.05 -12.41 -9.94
CA ASN A 137 -7.57 -13.70 -9.46
C ASN A 137 -8.61 -14.43 -8.62
N ALA A 138 -8.52 -15.75 -8.55
CA ALA A 138 -9.38 -16.58 -7.74
C ALA A 138 -8.63 -17.85 -7.29
N GLY A 139 -8.89 -18.30 -6.07
CA GLY A 139 -8.29 -19.53 -5.56
C GLY A 139 -9.04 -20.13 -4.40
N VAL A 140 -8.69 -21.35 -4.07
CA VAL A 140 -9.22 -22.10 -2.94
C VAL A 140 -8.13 -22.37 -1.91
N PHE A 141 -8.49 -22.46 -0.63
CA PHE A 141 -7.56 -22.72 0.46
C PHE A 141 -8.15 -23.66 1.52
N ASN A 142 -7.29 -24.23 2.33
CA ASN A 142 -7.69 -25.09 3.44
C ASN A 142 -7.13 -24.54 4.75
N ASN A 143 -7.99 -23.98 5.60
CA ASN A 143 -7.61 -23.39 6.90
C ASN A 143 -6.96 -24.37 7.87
N ALA A 144 -7.20 -25.67 7.71
CA ALA A 144 -6.63 -26.68 8.62
C ALA A 144 -5.10 -26.73 8.60
N PHE A 145 -4.47 -26.18 7.55
CA PHE A 145 -3.01 -26.20 7.36
C PHE A 145 -2.34 -24.83 7.54
N ASP A 146 -3.11 -23.76 7.76
CA ASP A 146 -2.58 -22.39 7.76
C ASP A 146 -1.90 -22.00 9.08
N GLU A 147 -2.31 -22.58 10.21
CA GLU A 147 -1.65 -22.38 11.50
C GLU A 147 -0.90 -23.65 11.90
N ASP A 148 0.33 -23.49 12.40
CA ASP A 148 1.16 -24.58 12.85
C ASP A 148 0.42 -25.42 13.92
N SER A 149 0.07 -26.64 13.58
CA SER A 149 -0.67 -27.58 14.46
C SER A 149 0.20 -28.21 15.53
N ARG A 150 1.52 -27.97 15.52
CA ARG A 150 2.42 -28.50 16.57
C ARG A 150 1.98 -27.99 17.94
N PRO A 151 2.15 -28.81 19.01
CA PRO A 151 1.83 -28.39 20.36
C PRO A 151 2.49 -27.04 20.70
N ALA A 152 1.76 -26.18 21.41
CA ALA A 152 2.32 -24.95 21.92
C ALA A 152 3.55 -25.26 22.78
N PRO A 153 4.72 -24.62 22.53
CA PRO A 153 5.86 -24.78 23.41
C PRO A 153 5.54 -24.23 24.80
N ALA A 154 6.07 -24.83 25.85
CA ALA A 154 5.95 -24.28 27.21
C ALA A 154 6.71 -22.95 27.28
N LEU A 155 6.22 -21.99 28.10
CA LEU A 155 6.96 -20.76 28.38
C LEU A 155 8.26 -21.11 29.11
N SER A 156 9.41 -20.91 28.47
CA SER A 156 10.71 -20.91 29.13
C SER A 156 11.25 -19.47 29.13
N PRO A 157 11.86 -19.02 30.23
CA PRO A 157 12.60 -17.78 30.20
C PRO A 157 13.65 -17.82 29.08
N LEU A 158 13.76 -16.78 28.29
CA LEU A 158 14.83 -16.65 27.30
C LEU A 158 16.16 -16.78 28.04
N VAL A 159 16.84 -17.92 27.89
CA VAL A 159 18.11 -18.17 28.55
C VAL A 159 19.16 -17.35 27.81
N GLY A 160 19.59 -16.26 28.44
CA GLY A 160 20.72 -15.47 27.99
C GLY A 160 20.37 -14.27 27.09
N ALA A 161 19.33 -13.51 27.44
CA ALA A 161 19.20 -12.14 26.91
C ALA A 161 20.51 -11.41 27.21
N LYS A 162 21.40 -11.31 26.20
CA LYS A 162 22.65 -10.54 26.34
C LYS A 162 22.25 -9.07 26.55
N THR A 163 22.94 -8.41 27.50
CA THR A 163 22.96 -6.95 27.49
C THR A 163 23.64 -6.55 26.20
N GLY A 164 22.89 -6.03 25.24
CA GLY A 164 23.42 -5.73 23.94
C GLY A 164 23.47 -4.24 23.68
N ASN A 165 24.20 -3.89 22.65
CA ASN A 165 24.43 -2.52 22.20
C ASN A 165 23.47 -2.09 21.10
N ILE A 166 22.52 -2.97 20.72
CA ILE A 166 21.56 -2.64 19.66
C ILE A 166 20.32 -2.00 20.28
N ILE A 167 20.11 -0.73 19.98
CA ILE A 167 18.90 0.02 20.30
C ILE A 167 17.82 -0.37 19.28
N PRO A 168 16.67 -0.94 19.69
CA PRO A 168 15.64 -1.37 18.76
C PRO A 168 14.95 -0.17 18.11
N PRO A 169 14.39 -0.32 16.89
CA PRO A 169 13.54 0.70 16.31
C PRO A 169 12.31 0.99 17.19
N ARG A 170 11.79 2.22 17.11
CA ARG A 170 10.55 2.58 17.79
C ARG A 170 9.40 1.71 17.30
N LEU A 171 8.69 1.09 18.24
CA LEU A 171 7.57 0.19 17.95
C LEU A 171 6.23 0.93 18.06
N ILE A 172 5.43 0.89 17.01
CA ILE A 172 4.01 1.24 17.05
C ILE A 172 3.26 0.01 17.55
N THR A 173 2.73 0.12 18.76
CA THR A 173 2.09 -1.01 19.45
C THR A 173 0.71 -1.34 18.91
N ARG A 174 0.20 -2.53 19.21
CA ARG A 174 -1.15 -2.97 18.84
C ARG A 174 -2.24 -1.97 19.27
N ALA A 175 -2.10 -1.37 20.45
CA ALA A 175 -3.03 -0.36 20.95
C ALA A 175 -3.02 0.92 20.06
N GLN A 176 -1.85 1.32 19.56
CA GLN A 176 -1.69 2.53 18.75
C GLN A 176 -2.25 2.40 17.32
N TRP A 177 -2.35 1.16 16.77
CA TRP A 177 -3.00 0.93 15.50
C TRP A 177 -4.40 0.28 15.62
N ASN A 178 -4.97 0.25 16.86
CA ASN A 178 -6.32 -0.24 17.15
C ASN A 178 -6.54 -1.73 16.76
N ALA A 179 -5.54 -2.58 17.00
CA ALA A 179 -5.63 -4.00 16.70
C ALA A 179 -6.88 -4.64 17.29
N LYS A 180 -7.53 -5.49 16.50
CA LYS A 180 -8.63 -6.33 16.97
C LYS A 180 -8.10 -7.42 17.93
N PRO A 181 -8.94 -7.95 18.82
CA PRO A 181 -8.58 -9.07 19.67
C PRO A 181 -8.22 -10.32 18.84
N PHE A 182 -7.48 -11.22 19.46
CA PHE A 182 -7.28 -12.58 18.99
C PHE A 182 -8.63 -13.32 18.95
N VAL A 183 -8.97 -13.98 17.84
CA VAL A 183 -10.35 -14.47 17.62
C VAL A 183 -10.54 -15.97 17.90
N LEU A 184 -9.48 -16.77 17.88
CA LEU A 184 -9.53 -18.22 18.12
C LEU A 184 -8.51 -18.63 19.18
N GLY A 185 -8.98 -19.21 20.29
CA GLY A 185 -8.10 -19.64 21.36
C GLY A 185 -7.33 -18.49 22.03
N ASN A 186 -6.13 -18.79 22.49
CA ASN A 186 -5.20 -17.81 23.07
C ASN A 186 -3.89 -17.81 22.28
N PRO A 187 -3.15 -16.68 22.25
CA PRO A 187 -1.81 -16.67 21.72
C PRO A 187 -0.94 -17.73 22.39
N VAL A 188 -0.07 -18.37 21.63
CA VAL A 188 0.91 -19.34 22.15
C VAL A 188 2.32 -18.81 21.95
N PRO A 189 3.30 -19.18 22.81
CA PRO A 189 4.68 -18.71 22.65
C PRO A 189 5.26 -19.14 21.30
N LEU A 190 6.12 -18.28 20.72
CA LEU A 190 6.77 -18.54 19.45
C LEU A 190 7.71 -19.75 19.53
N ALA A 191 8.47 -19.86 20.62
CA ALA A 191 9.40 -20.96 20.84
C ALA A 191 9.55 -21.26 22.32
N ASN A 192 9.99 -22.50 22.63
CA ASN A 192 10.35 -22.97 23.96
C ASN A 192 11.86 -23.20 24.10
N GLY A 193 12.62 -22.65 23.20
CA GLY A 193 14.07 -22.85 23.09
C GLY A 193 14.66 -21.78 22.16
N PRO A 194 15.82 -22.02 21.59
CA PRO A 194 16.39 -21.05 20.66
C PRO A 194 15.43 -20.77 19.52
N TYR A 195 15.28 -19.51 19.17
CA TYR A 195 14.64 -19.12 17.92
C TYR A 195 15.53 -19.57 16.75
N GLU A 196 14.91 -20.06 15.68
CA GLU A 196 15.62 -20.72 14.59
C GLU A 196 15.82 -19.80 13.40
N TYR A 197 14.81 -19.00 13.06
CA TYR A 197 14.82 -18.17 11.84
C TYR A 197 14.22 -16.80 12.08
N MET A 198 14.62 -15.87 11.21
CA MET A 198 13.93 -14.60 10.97
C MET A 198 13.57 -14.54 9.50
N THR A 199 12.28 -14.41 9.20
CA THR A 199 11.77 -14.50 7.83
C THR A 199 11.25 -13.16 7.32
N MET A 200 11.81 -12.72 6.20
CA MET A 200 11.36 -11.56 5.46
C MET A 200 10.17 -11.92 4.58
N HIS A 201 9.10 -11.10 4.66
CA HIS A 201 7.92 -11.15 3.80
C HIS A 201 7.67 -9.80 3.14
N HIS A 202 6.87 -9.79 2.09
CA HIS A 202 6.20 -8.60 1.59
C HIS A 202 4.68 -8.72 1.70
N ALA A 203 4.01 -7.57 1.77
CA ALA A 203 2.57 -7.52 1.98
C ALA A 203 1.77 -7.45 0.67
N ALA A 204 2.46 -7.49 -0.47
CA ALA A 204 1.90 -7.42 -1.81
C ALA A 204 0.92 -6.23 -1.98
N GLY A 205 -0.39 -6.41 -1.87
CA GLY A 205 -1.41 -5.37 -2.08
C GLY A 205 -1.56 -4.32 -0.97
N TYR A 206 -0.77 -4.39 0.12
CA TYR A 206 -0.85 -3.46 1.25
C TYR A 206 0.40 -2.59 1.31
N SER A 207 0.28 -1.32 0.95
CA SER A 207 1.39 -0.35 0.91
C SER A 207 1.07 0.88 1.75
N ALA A 208 2.07 1.47 2.41
CA ALA A 208 1.89 2.66 3.23
C ALA A 208 3.17 3.51 3.27
N GLU A 209 2.98 4.82 3.14
CA GLU A 209 4.04 5.82 3.16
C GLU A 209 3.99 6.64 4.47
N THR A 210 2.82 6.74 5.11
CA THR A 210 2.62 7.48 6.35
C THR A 210 2.16 6.58 7.49
N GLU A 211 2.28 7.04 8.74
CA GLU A 211 1.82 6.29 9.92
C GLU A 211 0.31 6.02 9.87
N ALA A 212 -0.48 6.98 9.41
CA ALA A 212 -1.93 6.82 9.29
C ALA A 212 -2.28 5.71 8.29
N GLN A 213 -1.64 5.69 7.12
CA GLN A 213 -1.78 4.61 6.14
C GLN A 213 -1.29 3.29 6.71
N GLY A 214 -0.12 3.26 7.38
CA GLY A 214 0.43 2.05 7.98
C GLY A 214 -0.51 1.41 9.00
N LYS A 215 -1.10 2.21 9.89
CA LYS A 215 -2.12 1.75 10.84
C LYS A 215 -3.36 1.18 10.15
N ALA A 216 -3.83 1.83 9.09
CA ALA A 216 -4.96 1.36 8.30
C ALA A 216 -4.63 0.04 7.57
N GLN A 217 -3.42 -0.11 7.02
CA GLN A 217 -2.99 -1.35 6.38
C GLN A 217 -2.80 -2.49 7.39
N MET A 218 -2.32 -2.21 8.61
CA MET A 218 -2.25 -3.21 9.67
C MET A 218 -3.64 -3.79 9.99
N LEU A 219 -4.66 -2.92 10.09
CA LEU A 219 -6.05 -3.36 10.29
C LEU A 219 -6.58 -4.16 9.10
N ALA A 220 -6.27 -3.74 7.87
CA ALA A 220 -6.71 -4.45 6.66
C ALA A 220 -6.04 -5.83 6.53
N MET A 221 -4.75 -5.96 6.83
CA MET A 221 -4.06 -7.25 6.87
C MET A 221 -4.61 -8.15 7.98
N GLN A 222 -4.87 -7.60 9.17
CA GLN A 222 -5.48 -8.35 10.26
C GLN A 222 -6.88 -8.85 9.88
N ASP A 223 -7.68 -8.01 9.24
CA ASP A 223 -9.01 -8.36 8.77
C ASP A 223 -8.97 -9.47 7.71
N LEU A 224 -8.04 -9.39 6.74
CA LEU A 224 -7.83 -10.46 5.77
C LEU A 224 -7.53 -11.79 6.47
N HIS A 225 -6.59 -11.79 7.41
CA HIS A 225 -6.17 -13.00 8.09
C HIS A 225 -7.27 -13.57 8.98
N GLN A 226 -7.99 -12.75 9.74
CA GLN A 226 -9.05 -13.22 10.64
C GLN A 226 -10.33 -13.63 9.91
N ASN A 227 -10.79 -12.81 8.95
CA ASN A 227 -12.13 -12.94 8.38
C ASN A 227 -12.17 -13.65 7.03
N VAL A 228 -11.13 -13.52 6.21
CA VAL A 228 -11.02 -14.28 4.95
C VAL A 228 -10.30 -15.61 5.19
N ARG A 229 -9.10 -15.57 5.81
CA ARG A 229 -8.30 -16.78 6.05
C ARG A 229 -8.78 -17.62 7.24
N GLY A 230 -9.38 -17.00 8.23
CA GLY A 230 -9.85 -17.67 9.44
C GLY A 230 -8.76 -17.93 10.47
N TRP A 231 -7.65 -17.22 10.37
CA TRP A 231 -6.58 -17.28 11.37
C TRP A 231 -6.98 -16.54 12.63
N SER A 232 -6.28 -16.84 13.71
CA SER A 232 -6.55 -16.24 15.03
C SER A 232 -6.24 -14.74 15.06
N ASP A 233 -5.25 -14.29 14.28
CA ASP A 233 -4.79 -12.91 14.22
C ASP A 233 -3.95 -12.69 12.95
N ILE A 234 -3.37 -11.49 12.80
CA ILE A 234 -2.34 -11.21 11.79
C ILE A 234 -1.22 -12.26 11.88
N GLY A 235 -0.70 -12.70 10.73
CA GLY A 235 0.25 -13.81 10.67
C GLY A 235 1.64 -13.48 11.23
N TYR A 236 2.06 -12.22 11.20
CA TYR A 236 3.42 -11.77 11.45
C TYR A 236 3.63 -11.26 12.88
N GLN A 237 4.86 -11.37 13.40
CA GLN A 237 5.24 -10.71 14.65
C GLN A 237 5.44 -9.21 14.47
N PHE A 238 5.99 -8.80 13.33
CA PHE A 238 6.27 -7.41 13.02
C PHE A 238 5.92 -7.05 11.58
N ALA A 239 5.59 -5.77 11.37
CA ALA A 239 5.43 -5.19 10.04
C ALA A 239 6.24 -3.88 9.93
N ILE A 240 6.73 -3.58 8.74
CA ILE A 240 7.46 -2.34 8.45
C ILE A 240 6.78 -1.69 7.25
N ASP A 241 6.44 -0.41 7.35
CA ASP A 241 5.94 0.33 6.21
C ASP A 241 7.07 0.94 5.37
N ARG A 242 6.73 1.50 4.23
CA ARG A 242 7.71 2.10 3.31
C ARG A 242 8.39 3.34 3.89
N GLY A 243 7.74 4.01 4.86
CA GLY A 243 8.36 5.07 5.65
C GLY A 243 9.35 4.58 6.70
N GLY A 244 9.54 3.27 6.86
CA GLY A 244 10.45 2.66 7.85
C GLY A 244 9.90 2.60 9.27
N ARG A 245 8.57 2.71 9.46
CA ARG A 245 7.96 2.57 10.80
C ARG A 245 7.73 1.12 11.10
N LEU A 246 8.04 0.73 12.34
CA LEU A 246 7.86 -0.63 12.83
C LEU A 246 6.55 -0.77 13.59
N TYR A 247 5.77 -1.77 13.23
CA TYR A 247 4.47 -2.09 13.84
C TYR A 247 4.54 -3.45 14.54
N GLN A 248 3.94 -3.53 15.74
CA GLN A 248 3.69 -4.80 16.40
C GLN A 248 2.56 -5.53 15.67
N GLY A 249 2.82 -6.74 15.20
CA GLY A 249 1.81 -7.62 14.61
C GLY A 249 1.11 -8.47 15.68
N ARG A 250 1.57 -9.71 15.90
CA ARG A 250 1.07 -10.60 16.97
C ARG A 250 1.26 -9.96 18.35
N PRO A 251 0.39 -10.26 19.34
CA PRO A 251 0.56 -9.75 20.68
C PRO A 251 1.83 -10.30 21.34
N PHE A 252 2.40 -9.54 22.27
CA PHE A 252 3.39 -10.08 23.18
C PHE A 252 2.70 -10.96 24.22
N MET A 253 3.40 -12.01 24.65
CA MET A 253 2.86 -13.00 25.60
C MET A 253 3.03 -12.56 27.06
N ASP A 254 3.72 -11.47 27.28
CA ASP A 254 3.95 -10.82 28.56
C ASP A 254 3.37 -9.39 28.58
N ASN A 255 3.65 -8.64 29.63
CA ASN A 255 3.18 -7.26 29.77
C ASN A 255 4.10 -6.23 29.11
N SER A 256 5.02 -6.65 28.23
CA SER A 256 5.93 -5.75 27.54
C SER A 256 5.19 -4.81 26.59
N THR A 257 5.61 -3.57 26.57
CA THR A 257 5.06 -2.50 25.71
C THR A 257 6.09 -1.94 24.73
N SER A 258 7.33 -2.39 24.82
CA SER A 258 8.42 -2.01 23.91
C SER A 258 9.37 -3.18 23.66
N LEU A 259 10.12 -3.11 22.57
CA LEU A 259 11.15 -4.11 22.26
C LEU A 259 12.30 -4.11 23.26
N SER A 260 12.64 -2.96 23.87
CA SER A 260 13.72 -2.87 24.87
C SER A 260 13.49 -3.77 26.09
N GLN A 261 12.24 -4.17 26.34
CA GLN A 261 11.89 -5.10 27.41
C GLN A 261 12.12 -6.58 27.01
N VAL A 262 12.54 -6.84 25.77
CA VAL A 262 12.74 -8.18 25.21
C VAL A 262 11.50 -9.07 25.40
N PRO A 263 10.38 -8.69 24.74
CA PRO A 263 9.09 -9.34 24.96
C PRO A 263 9.09 -10.82 24.56
N VAL A 264 8.28 -11.63 25.23
CA VAL A 264 7.99 -12.98 24.78
C VAL A 264 7.09 -12.90 23.54
N LEU A 265 7.59 -13.38 22.39
CA LEU A 265 6.87 -13.32 21.13
C LEU A 265 5.83 -14.44 21.02
N ALA A 266 4.66 -14.11 20.46
CA ALA A 266 3.66 -15.11 20.10
C ALA A 266 4.02 -15.78 18.76
N ARG A 267 3.67 -17.08 18.63
CA ARG A 267 3.81 -17.80 17.38
C ARG A 267 2.94 -17.17 16.29
N GLY A 268 3.49 -17.03 15.09
CA GLY A 268 2.84 -16.49 13.92
C GLY A 268 2.10 -17.54 13.08
N ALA A 269 1.62 -17.09 11.93
CA ALA A 269 1.06 -17.92 10.86
C ALA A 269 1.55 -17.32 9.52
N HIS A 270 2.82 -17.55 9.15
CA HIS A 270 3.46 -16.90 8.00
C HIS A 270 4.35 -17.82 7.16
N VAL A 271 4.68 -19.02 7.62
CA VAL A 271 5.51 -20.03 6.91
C VAL A 271 5.00 -21.46 7.13
N GLY A 272 3.69 -21.62 7.22
CA GLY A 272 3.06 -22.92 7.40
C GLY A 272 3.57 -23.67 8.63
N GLU A 273 4.00 -24.91 8.47
CA GLU A 273 4.49 -25.75 9.58
C GLU A 273 5.82 -25.28 10.21
N GLN A 274 6.48 -24.27 9.62
CA GLN A 274 7.75 -23.72 10.10
C GLN A 274 7.56 -22.46 10.98
N ASN A 275 6.35 -22.20 11.48
CA ASN A 275 6.06 -21.01 12.29
C ASN A 275 6.70 -21.04 13.68
N THR A 276 6.92 -22.23 14.28
CA THR A 276 7.56 -22.34 15.60
C THR A 276 9.05 -22.01 15.50
N GLY A 277 9.50 -21.10 16.37
CA GLY A 277 10.88 -20.62 16.36
C GLY A 277 11.22 -19.65 15.23
N ASN A 278 10.26 -19.25 14.42
CA ASN A 278 10.45 -18.41 13.25
C ASN A 278 9.78 -17.04 13.42
N ILE A 279 10.58 -15.97 13.41
CA ILE A 279 10.10 -14.60 13.57
C ILE A 279 9.77 -14.04 12.18
N GLY A 280 8.49 -13.81 11.90
CA GLY A 280 8.02 -13.23 10.64
C GLY A 280 7.98 -11.71 10.69
N VAL A 281 8.64 -11.09 9.72
CA VAL A 281 8.65 -9.63 9.53
C VAL A 281 8.18 -9.32 8.12
N VAL A 282 7.05 -8.63 7.99
CA VAL A 282 6.49 -8.24 6.69
C VAL A 282 6.81 -6.79 6.38
N ILE A 283 7.23 -6.52 5.15
CA ILE A 283 7.31 -5.15 4.64
C ILE A 283 6.07 -4.83 3.80
N MET A 284 5.46 -3.69 4.05
CA MET A 284 4.32 -3.20 3.26
C MET A 284 4.79 -2.79 1.87
N GLY A 285 4.05 -3.19 0.86
CA GLY A 285 4.36 -2.95 -0.55
C GLY A 285 4.47 -4.23 -1.38
N CYS A 286 4.59 -4.08 -2.71
CA CYS A 286 4.76 -5.19 -3.64
C CYS A 286 6.09 -5.10 -4.39
N TYR A 287 6.93 -6.12 -4.24
CA TYR A 287 8.35 -6.12 -4.60
C TYR A 287 8.73 -7.23 -5.58
N HIS A 288 7.75 -7.74 -6.35
CA HIS A 288 7.98 -8.81 -7.33
C HIS A 288 7.60 -8.35 -8.74
N PRO A 289 8.55 -7.75 -9.51
CA PRO A 289 8.29 -7.20 -10.85
C PRO A 289 7.56 -8.13 -11.83
N PRO A 290 7.76 -9.47 -11.81
CA PRO A 290 7.00 -10.38 -12.67
C PRO A 290 5.48 -10.33 -12.49
N GLU A 291 4.97 -9.79 -11.36
CA GLU A 291 3.54 -9.62 -11.10
C GLU A 291 2.93 -8.35 -11.74
N GLY A 292 3.71 -7.62 -12.51
CA GLY A 292 3.24 -6.49 -13.30
C GLY A 292 3.44 -5.13 -12.64
N SER A 293 2.81 -4.09 -13.20
CA SER A 293 3.08 -2.69 -12.89
C SER A 293 2.86 -2.30 -11.42
N ASN A 294 1.98 -3.00 -10.72
CA ASN A 294 1.68 -2.73 -9.30
C ASN A 294 2.72 -3.32 -8.34
N CYS A 295 3.69 -4.09 -8.82
CA CYS A 295 4.67 -4.80 -8.02
C CYS A 295 6.13 -4.42 -8.34
N LEU A 296 6.35 -3.22 -8.88
CA LEU A 296 7.67 -2.72 -9.26
C LEU A 296 8.42 -2.03 -8.11
N GLN A 297 7.84 -1.97 -6.93
CA GLN A 297 8.44 -1.23 -5.82
C GLN A 297 9.83 -1.75 -5.46
N GLN A 298 10.69 -0.82 -5.05
CA GLN A 298 11.96 -1.11 -4.40
C GLN A 298 11.80 -0.83 -2.91
N ILE A 299 12.52 -1.56 -2.07
CA ILE A 299 12.56 -1.24 -0.65
C ILE A 299 13.15 0.17 -0.48
N THR A 300 12.52 0.99 0.33
CA THR A 300 13.05 2.31 0.63
C THR A 300 14.24 2.21 1.57
N PRO A 301 15.19 3.15 1.54
CA PRO A 301 16.30 3.19 2.50
C PRO A 301 15.83 3.18 3.95
N ALA A 302 14.76 3.90 4.28
CA ALA A 302 14.19 3.94 5.63
C ALA A 302 13.67 2.56 6.07
N ALA A 303 12.90 1.89 5.21
CA ALA A 303 12.40 0.55 5.52
C ALA A 303 13.54 -0.49 5.60
N TYR A 304 14.53 -0.39 4.72
CA TYR A 304 15.71 -1.26 4.76
C TYR A 304 16.53 -1.06 6.04
N GLU A 305 16.72 0.20 6.45
CA GLU A 305 17.43 0.52 7.70
C GLU A 305 16.69 -0.08 8.90
N THR A 306 15.36 0.09 8.97
CA THR A 306 14.54 -0.50 10.04
C THR A 306 14.64 -2.03 10.04
N TYR A 307 14.63 -2.69 8.87
CA TYR A 307 14.87 -4.13 8.77
C TYR A 307 16.21 -4.54 9.35
N LYS A 308 17.27 -3.84 8.95
CA LYS A 308 18.64 -4.11 9.38
C LYS A 308 18.77 -3.98 10.91
N VAL A 309 18.28 -2.88 11.48
CA VAL A 309 18.36 -2.63 12.94
C VAL A 309 17.48 -3.61 13.70
N LEU A 310 16.25 -3.88 13.22
CA LEU A 310 15.36 -4.85 13.84
C LEU A 310 15.98 -6.25 13.86
N PHE A 311 16.52 -6.72 12.74
CA PHE A 311 17.15 -8.04 12.67
C PHE A 311 18.41 -8.13 13.50
N ALA A 312 19.20 -7.06 13.60
CA ALA A 312 20.34 -7.02 14.52
C ALA A 312 19.87 -7.12 15.98
N PHE A 313 18.84 -6.36 16.36
CA PHE A 313 18.23 -6.46 17.69
C PHE A 313 17.69 -7.88 17.98
N LEU A 314 16.93 -8.45 17.05
CA LEU A 314 16.39 -9.79 17.21
C LEU A 314 17.49 -10.87 17.28
N SER A 315 18.57 -10.74 16.48
CA SER A 315 19.75 -11.59 16.57
C SER A 315 20.40 -11.52 17.95
N GLU A 316 20.60 -10.30 18.45
CA GLU A 316 21.26 -10.08 19.73
C GLU A 316 20.42 -10.59 20.92
N ARG A 317 19.12 -10.31 20.90
CA ARG A 317 18.24 -10.58 22.04
C ARG A 317 17.63 -11.98 22.04
N TYR A 318 17.36 -12.53 20.88
CA TYR A 318 16.72 -13.84 20.74
C TYR A 318 17.68 -14.92 20.23
N GLY A 319 18.93 -14.56 19.93
CA GLY A 319 19.99 -15.52 19.61
C GLY A 319 19.93 -16.10 18.20
N VAL A 320 19.15 -15.51 17.28
CA VAL A 320 19.09 -15.95 15.88
C VAL A 320 20.30 -15.45 15.12
N ALA A 321 21.14 -16.35 14.59
CA ALA A 321 22.31 -15.95 13.83
C ALA A 321 21.91 -15.19 12.54
N PRO A 322 22.66 -14.15 12.12
CA PRO A 322 22.37 -13.42 10.87
C PRO A 322 22.27 -14.31 9.63
N THR A 323 23.03 -15.42 9.60
CA THR A 323 22.97 -16.42 8.53
C THR A 323 21.63 -17.14 8.42
N LEU A 324 20.77 -17.05 9.44
CA LEU A 324 19.44 -17.67 9.51
C LEU A 324 18.30 -16.70 9.15
N ILE A 325 18.64 -15.50 8.65
CA ILE A 325 17.69 -14.62 8.00
C ILE A 325 17.31 -15.24 6.65
N ARG A 326 16.00 -15.42 6.40
CA ARG A 326 15.44 -16.11 5.23
C ARG A 326 14.41 -15.24 4.53
N GLY A 327 14.12 -15.56 3.27
CA GLY A 327 12.90 -15.13 2.60
C GLY A 327 11.82 -16.21 2.74
N HIS A 328 10.54 -15.84 2.66
CA HIS A 328 9.44 -16.81 2.73
C HIS A 328 9.59 -17.94 1.70
N ARG A 329 10.08 -17.65 0.49
CA ARG A 329 10.33 -18.66 -0.56
C ARG A 329 11.38 -19.71 -0.21
N ASP A 330 12.14 -19.52 0.85
CA ASP A 330 13.08 -20.55 1.34
C ASP A 330 12.36 -21.70 2.09
N PHE A 331 11.08 -21.50 2.45
CA PHE A 331 10.24 -22.45 3.17
C PHE A 331 9.10 -23.01 2.31
N SER A 332 8.60 -22.23 1.37
CA SER A 332 7.40 -22.53 0.57
C SER A 332 7.58 -22.15 -0.88
N SER A 333 6.76 -22.71 -1.77
CA SER A 333 6.70 -22.31 -3.19
C SER A 333 5.89 -21.01 -3.32
N THR A 334 6.54 -19.87 -3.15
CA THR A 334 5.94 -18.54 -3.22
C THR A 334 6.91 -17.53 -3.83
N SER A 335 6.45 -16.41 -4.38
CA SER A 335 7.29 -15.30 -4.82
C SER A 335 7.76 -14.40 -3.67
N CYS A 336 7.10 -14.48 -2.51
CA CYS A 336 7.42 -13.70 -1.32
C CYS A 336 8.88 -13.95 -0.87
N PRO A 337 9.64 -12.92 -0.49
CA PRO A 337 9.31 -11.51 -0.25
C PRO A 337 9.39 -10.62 -1.50
N GLY A 338 9.29 -11.15 -2.69
CA GLY A 338 9.51 -10.48 -3.97
C GLY A 338 10.98 -10.46 -4.38
N ASP A 339 11.25 -10.46 -5.69
CA ASP A 339 12.62 -10.54 -6.20
C ASP A 339 13.48 -9.35 -5.77
N ASN A 340 12.88 -8.14 -5.75
CA ASN A 340 13.57 -6.92 -5.35
C ASN A 340 14.05 -6.94 -3.90
N ASN A 341 13.35 -7.66 -3.01
CA ASN A 341 13.77 -7.83 -1.62
C ASN A 341 14.66 -9.05 -1.43
N TYR A 342 14.37 -10.14 -2.13
CA TYR A 342 15.11 -11.39 -1.93
C TYR A 342 16.58 -11.27 -2.28
N VAL A 343 16.91 -10.53 -3.35
CA VAL A 343 18.30 -10.28 -3.77
C VAL A 343 19.12 -9.51 -2.72
N LEU A 344 18.47 -8.81 -1.79
CA LEU A 344 19.12 -8.04 -0.73
C LEU A 344 19.53 -8.89 0.48
N LEU A 345 18.98 -10.09 0.65
CA LEU A 345 19.22 -10.93 1.83
C LEU A 345 20.71 -11.21 2.11
N PRO A 346 21.58 -11.53 1.11
CA PRO A 346 23.00 -11.73 1.38
C PRO A 346 23.67 -10.48 1.98
N GLN A 347 23.39 -9.30 1.42
CA GLN A 347 23.91 -8.03 1.93
C GLN A 347 23.35 -7.71 3.32
N LEU A 348 22.06 -7.91 3.54
CA LEU A 348 21.40 -7.68 4.82
C LEU A 348 22.03 -8.53 5.93
N ARG A 349 22.33 -9.81 5.68
CA ARG A 349 22.99 -10.70 6.65
C ARG A 349 24.36 -10.15 7.07
N VAL A 350 25.16 -9.67 6.12
CA VAL A 350 26.47 -9.07 6.39
C VAL A 350 26.32 -7.80 7.22
N GLN A 351 25.39 -6.92 6.85
CA GLN A 351 25.18 -5.67 7.57
C GLN A 351 24.62 -5.88 8.98
N VAL A 352 23.74 -6.86 9.17
CA VAL A 352 23.27 -7.27 10.50
C VAL A 352 24.44 -7.79 11.35
N ALA A 353 25.31 -8.63 10.79
CA ALA A 353 26.49 -9.11 11.51
C ALA A 353 27.42 -7.96 11.92
N ASN A 354 27.68 -7.01 11.03
CA ASN A 354 28.50 -5.84 11.34
C ASN A 354 27.89 -4.98 12.48
N LEU A 355 26.54 -4.78 12.46
CA LEU A 355 25.88 -4.06 13.56
C LEU A 355 26.04 -4.77 14.92
N LEU A 356 26.06 -6.09 14.94
CA LEU A 356 26.29 -6.85 16.17
C LEU A 356 27.71 -6.65 16.74
N GLU A 357 28.67 -6.29 15.89
CA GLU A 357 30.05 -5.99 16.31
C GLU A 357 30.22 -4.55 16.81
N VAL A 358 29.60 -3.58 16.12
CA VAL A 358 29.83 -2.15 16.39
C VAL A 358 28.73 -1.47 17.20
N GLY A 359 27.52 -2.06 17.28
CA GLY A 359 26.36 -1.42 17.89
C GLY A 359 25.70 -0.38 16.98
N ASN A 360 24.71 0.34 17.53
CA ASN A 360 24.02 1.45 16.87
C ASN A 360 23.81 2.64 17.81
N GLU A 361 24.83 2.99 18.58
CA GLU A 361 24.82 4.19 19.39
C GLU A 361 24.40 5.42 18.55
N PRO A 362 23.67 6.38 19.13
CA PRO A 362 23.24 7.56 18.40
C PRO A 362 24.42 8.28 17.72
N LEU A 363 24.22 8.72 16.47
CA LEU A 363 25.17 9.56 15.75
C LEU A 363 24.98 11.03 16.04
N GLY A 364 23.76 11.43 16.44
CA GLY A 364 23.43 12.81 16.73
C GLY A 364 21.97 12.98 17.14
N ASP A 365 21.57 14.23 17.32
CA ASP A 365 20.20 14.62 17.61
C ASP A 365 19.84 15.89 16.81
N ALA A 366 18.63 15.93 16.24
CA ALA A 366 18.19 17.03 15.41
C ALA A 366 16.67 17.22 15.47
N GLU A 367 16.26 18.46 15.23
CA GLU A 367 14.85 18.80 15.00
C GLU A 367 14.63 19.17 13.53
N MET A 368 13.47 18.82 12.99
CA MET A 368 13.03 19.22 11.66
C MET A 368 11.59 19.72 11.73
N THR A 369 11.30 20.78 10.98
CA THR A 369 9.95 21.34 10.83
C THR A 369 9.60 21.45 9.34
N ALA A 370 8.31 21.41 9.02
CA ALA A 370 7.83 21.64 7.67
C ALA A 370 6.59 22.52 7.68
N SER A 371 6.41 23.30 6.61
CA SER A 371 5.17 23.99 6.31
C SER A 371 4.79 23.78 4.86
N VAL A 372 3.49 23.66 4.59
CA VAL A 372 2.96 23.46 3.24
C VAL A 372 2.36 24.78 2.78
N GLY A 373 2.88 25.31 1.68
CA GLY A 373 2.34 26.49 1.02
C GLY A 373 1.01 26.22 0.29
N SER A 374 0.29 27.28 -0.05
CA SER A 374 -1.02 27.18 -0.73
C SER A 374 -0.95 26.56 -2.13
N ASN A 375 0.21 26.50 -2.74
CA ASN A 375 0.51 25.88 -4.03
C ASN A 375 1.06 24.45 -3.91
N GLY A 376 1.10 23.89 -2.69
CA GLY A 376 1.62 22.55 -2.43
C GLY A 376 3.14 22.50 -2.22
N ASP A 377 3.87 23.61 -2.32
CA ASP A 377 5.30 23.64 -2.00
C ASP A 377 5.52 23.34 -0.51
N VAL A 378 6.56 22.58 -0.21
CA VAL A 378 6.93 22.20 1.15
C VAL A 378 8.22 22.89 1.55
N GLU A 379 8.16 23.75 2.56
CA GLU A 379 9.34 24.37 3.17
C GLU A 379 9.79 23.52 4.37
N LEU A 380 10.98 22.96 4.25
CA LEU A 380 11.65 22.19 5.29
C LEU A 380 12.67 23.06 6.02
N ASN A 381 12.73 22.96 7.34
CA ASN A 381 13.79 23.55 8.15
C ASN A 381 14.26 22.52 9.16
N TRP A 382 15.58 22.46 9.41
CA TRP A 382 16.16 21.56 10.41
C TRP A 382 17.30 22.23 11.18
N ASN A 383 17.53 21.69 12.38
CA ASN A 383 18.62 22.10 13.25
C ASN A 383 19.24 20.86 13.88
N LEU A 384 20.54 20.69 13.69
CA LEU A 384 21.32 19.65 14.36
C LEU A 384 21.68 20.14 15.75
N SER A 385 21.12 19.52 16.80
CA SER A 385 21.33 19.91 18.19
C SER A 385 22.55 19.22 18.81
N GLN A 386 22.89 18.01 18.35
CA GLN A 386 24.06 17.25 18.80
C GLN A 386 24.68 16.45 17.65
N ASP A 387 26.02 16.36 17.65
CA ASP A 387 26.82 15.60 16.72
C ASP A 387 27.79 14.70 17.51
N PHE A 388 27.64 13.40 17.37
CA PHE A 388 28.45 12.38 18.01
C PHE A 388 29.31 11.59 16.99
N GLY A 389 29.69 12.20 15.89
CA GLY A 389 30.51 11.60 14.85
C GLY A 389 29.74 11.35 13.56
N ILE A 390 28.89 12.29 13.17
CA ILE A 390 28.22 12.31 11.87
C ILE A 390 29.27 12.61 10.78
N ASP A 391 29.43 11.69 9.85
CA ASP A 391 30.29 11.86 8.68
C ASP A 391 29.53 12.56 7.53
N SER A 392 28.27 12.20 7.34
CA SER A 392 27.41 12.88 6.39
C SER A 392 25.96 13.03 6.89
N LEU A 393 25.35 14.15 6.56
CA LEU A 393 23.96 14.48 6.88
C LEU A 393 23.21 14.83 5.60
N TYR A 394 22.04 14.25 5.39
CA TYR A 394 21.25 14.49 4.18
C TYR A 394 19.75 14.41 4.45
N VAL A 395 18.96 15.07 3.59
CA VAL A 395 17.50 14.97 3.60
C VAL A 395 17.05 13.99 2.53
N GLU A 396 16.22 13.05 2.90
CA GLU A 396 15.59 12.07 2.04
C GLU A 396 14.07 12.28 2.00
N ARG A 397 13.51 12.18 0.80
CA ARG A 397 12.08 12.21 0.53
C ARG A 397 11.59 10.83 0.19
N ILE A 398 10.46 10.43 0.76
CA ILE A 398 9.80 9.15 0.49
C ILE A 398 8.36 9.42 0.10
N ASN A 399 7.94 8.83 -1.01
CA ASN A 399 6.56 8.85 -1.50
C ASN A 399 6.16 7.49 -2.10
N SER A 400 4.98 7.42 -2.71
CA SER A 400 4.47 6.21 -3.35
C SER A 400 5.35 5.65 -4.46
N LEU A 401 6.15 6.50 -5.12
CA LEU A 401 7.05 6.11 -6.20
C LEU A 401 8.40 5.59 -5.72
N GLY A 402 8.80 5.92 -4.49
CA GLY A 402 10.07 5.49 -3.93
C GLY A 402 10.69 6.51 -2.99
N SER A 403 12.01 6.50 -2.92
CA SER A 403 12.76 7.48 -2.15
C SER A 403 13.78 8.20 -3.02
N SER A 404 14.05 9.45 -2.67
CA SER A 404 15.06 10.29 -3.34
C SER A 404 15.79 11.15 -2.31
N ARG A 405 17.10 11.34 -2.52
CA ARG A 405 17.89 12.26 -1.71
C ARG A 405 17.72 13.67 -2.28
N LEU A 406 17.09 14.55 -1.52
CA LEU A 406 16.83 15.93 -1.93
C LEU A 406 18.02 16.86 -1.64
N VAL A 407 18.58 16.75 -0.42
CA VAL A 407 19.69 17.57 0.03
C VAL A 407 20.87 16.65 0.33
N PRO A 408 21.86 16.51 -0.58
CA PRO A 408 22.98 15.57 -0.39
C PRO A 408 23.89 15.92 0.78
N ASN A 409 23.99 17.20 1.14
CA ASN A 409 24.78 17.70 2.26
C ASN A 409 23.95 18.69 3.11
N ALA A 410 23.25 18.17 4.12
CA ALA A 410 22.39 18.95 4.99
C ALA A 410 23.16 19.73 6.10
N PHE A 411 24.49 19.58 6.20
CA PHE A 411 25.31 20.45 7.05
C PHE A 411 25.44 21.87 6.50
N GLU A 412 25.42 22.03 5.19
CA GLU A 412 25.59 23.32 4.52
C GLU A 412 24.31 24.15 4.47
N SER A 413 23.15 23.51 4.62
CA SER A 413 21.84 24.15 4.52
C SER A 413 20.93 23.62 5.62
N GLY A 414 20.36 24.49 6.43
CA GLY A 414 19.34 24.18 7.44
C GLY A 414 17.91 24.30 6.91
N SER A 415 17.72 24.54 5.61
CA SER A 415 16.41 24.67 4.97
C SER A 415 16.44 24.20 3.52
N PHE A 416 15.27 23.77 3.04
CA PHE A 416 15.07 23.33 1.65
C PHE A 416 13.59 23.51 1.27
N SER A 417 13.35 23.96 0.02
CA SER A 417 12.01 24.01 -0.55
C SER A 417 11.85 22.87 -1.54
N ASP A 418 10.85 22.02 -1.32
CA ASP A 418 10.45 20.93 -2.21
C ASP A 418 9.11 21.25 -2.86
N VAL A 419 8.90 20.75 -4.08
CA VAL A 419 7.65 20.90 -4.81
C VAL A 419 6.90 19.56 -4.80
N ALA A 420 5.64 19.59 -4.35
CA ALA A 420 4.80 18.39 -4.37
C ALA A 420 4.68 17.85 -5.81
N GLN A 421 4.82 16.54 -5.95
CA GLN A 421 4.63 15.89 -7.25
C GLN A 421 3.15 15.66 -7.51
N THR A 422 2.78 15.75 -8.79
CA THR A 422 1.39 15.53 -9.22
C THR A 422 0.88 14.16 -8.75
N GLY A 423 -0.32 14.13 -8.15
CA GLY A 423 -0.93 12.90 -7.61
C GLY A 423 -0.37 12.43 -6.28
N GLU A 424 0.51 13.22 -5.63
CA GLU A 424 1.06 12.89 -4.34
C GLU A 424 0.12 13.37 -3.22
N THR A 425 -0.42 12.43 -2.46
CA THR A 425 -1.33 12.72 -1.33
C THR A 425 -0.63 12.68 0.02
N SER A 426 0.57 12.14 0.06
CA SER A 426 1.40 12.07 1.26
C SER A 426 2.88 11.98 0.92
N VAL A 427 3.70 12.60 1.75
CA VAL A 427 5.16 12.55 1.65
C VAL A 427 5.78 12.45 3.04
N THR A 428 6.88 11.72 3.13
CA THR A 428 7.71 11.66 4.33
C THR A 428 9.09 12.25 4.03
N TYR A 429 9.54 13.15 4.87
CA TYR A 429 10.91 13.67 4.84
C TYR A 429 11.68 13.14 6.04
N LEU A 430 12.90 12.68 5.79
CA LEU A 430 13.83 12.18 6.80
C LEU A 430 15.10 13.03 6.79
N LEU A 431 15.56 13.42 7.95
CA LEU A 431 16.93 13.90 8.15
C LEU A 431 17.76 12.68 8.58
N VAL A 432 18.71 12.27 7.75
CA VAL A 432 19.48 11.05 7.94
C VAL A 432 20.95 11.38 8.13
N ALA A 433 21.53 10.89 9.22
CA ALA A 433 22.96 10.90 9.47
C ALA A 433 23.61 9.60 9.05
N SER A 434 24.85 9.67 8.56
CA SER A 434 25.73 8.49 8.39
C SER A 434 27.01 8.70 9.18
N GLY A 435 27.47 7.68 9.89
CA GLY A 435 28.78 7.67 10.53
C GLY A 435 29.89 7.18 9.59
N ALA A 436 31.14 7.44 9.93
CA ALA A 436 32.32 6.99 9.19
C ALA A 436 32.42 5.45 9.09
N ASP A 437 31.74 4.73 9.98
CA ASP A 437 31.58 3.26 9.98
C ASP A 437 30.49 2.75 9.02
N GLY A 438 29.84 3.65 8.28
CA GLY A 438 28.76 3.35 7.35
C GLY A 438 27.38 3.15 8.00
N ARG A 439 27.26 3.31 9.34
CA ARG A 439 25.96 3.33 10.01
C ARG A 439 25.14 4.50 9.49
N LYS A 440 23.82 4.30 9.42
CA LYS A 440 22.86 5.36 9.11
C LYS A 440 21.85 5.47 10.25
N GLN A 441 21.48 6.68 10.59
CA GLN A 441 20.49 6.98 11.62
C GLN A 441 19.53 8.06 11.13
N GLU A 442 18.25 7.81 11.30
CA GLU A 442 17.22 8.83 11.18
C GLU A 442 17.29 9.72 12.42
N LEU A 443 17.59 11.01 12.23
CA LEU A 443 17.63 11.99 13.30
C LEU A 443 16.28 12.68 13.48
N ALA A 444 15.58 12.96 12.38
CA ALA A 444 14.27 13.59 12.43
C ALA A 444 13.39 13.10 11.25
N ARG A 445 12.08 13.15 11.48
CA ARG A 445 11.07 12.72 10.51
C ARG A 445 9.89 13.68 10.50
N ILE A 446 9.40 13.99 9.31
CA ILE A 446 8.14 14.70 9.11
C ILE A 446 7.31 13.96 8.09
N GLU A 447 6.04 13.76 8.42
CA GLU A 447 5.02 13.18 7.56
C GLU A 447 3.99 14.26 7.26
N LEU A 448 3.81 14.53 6.00
CA LEU A 448 2.82 15.49 5.52
C LEU A 448 1.74 14.76 4.75
N GLN A 449 0.48 15.08 5.07
CA GLN A 449 -0.61 14.90 4.14
C GLN A 449 -0.56 16.12 3.23
N ILE A 450 -0.33 15.90 1.96
CA ILE A 450 -0.49 16.92 0.94
C ILE A 450 -1.95 16.78 0.53
N GLU A 451 -2.74 17.82 0.73
CA GLU A 451 -4.05 17.85 0.07
C GLU A 451 -3.74 17.61 -1.41
N ASP A 452 -4.33 16.55 -1.96
CA ASP A 452 -4.10 16.16 -3.34
C ASP A 452 -4.04 17.45 -4.17
N PRO A 453 -2.89 17.82 -4.75
CA PRO A 453 -2.87 18.91 -5.69
C PRO A 453 -3.78 18.39 -6.80
N SER A 454 -5.04 18.61 -6.60
CA SER A 454 -6.16 18.21 -7.42
C SER A 454 -5.70 17.72 -8.79
N THR A 455 -6.30 16.72 -9.32
CA THR A 455 -6.06 16.12 -10.64
C THR A 455 -5.74 17.14 -11.75
N TYR A 456 -5.45 18.39 -11.38
CA TYR A 456 -5.03 19.51 -12.24
C TYR A 456 -4.51 20.70 -11.41
N LEU A 457 -3.67 21.53 -12.03
CA LEU A 457 -3.26 22.85 -11.54
C LEU A 457 -4.07 23.92 -12.27
N LEU A 458 -4.72 24.80 -11.54
CA LEU A 458 -5.35 26.01 -12.10
C LEU A 458 -4.62 27.24 -11.54
N THR A 459 -3.92 27.96 -12.42
CA THR A 459 -3.20 29.18 -12.00
C THR A 459 -4.15 30.33 -11.72
N SER A 460 -3.70 31.26 -10.89
CA SER A 460 -4.38 32.56 -10.76
C SER A 460 -4.44 33.30 -12.08
N ALA A 461 -5.46 34.14 -12.23
CA ALA A 461 -5.60 35.01 -13.40
C ALA A 461 -4.42 35.98 -13.53
N PHE A 462 -3.95 36.20 -14.75
CA PHE A 462 -2.97 37.25 -15.04
C PHE A 462 -3.36 38.03 -16.31
N PRO A 463 -3.39 39.38 -16.26
CA PRO A 463 -3.31 40.23 -15.06
C PRO A 463 -4.53 40.07 -14.16
N ASN A 464 -4.34 40.27 -12.84
CA ASN A 464 -5.42 40.34 -11.85
C ASN A 464 -5.06 41.42 -10.81
N PRO A 465 -5.75 42.59 -10.76
CA PRO A 465 -6.97 42.93 -11.49
C PRO A 465 -6.78 43.06 -13.00
N ALA A 466 -7.85 42.71 -13.75
CA ALA A 466 -7.91 42.78 -15.19
C ALA A 466 -8.82 43.93 -15.66
N SER A 467 -8.47 44.59 -16.80
CA SER A 467 -9.26 45.66 -17.38
C SER A 467 -9.81 45.35 -18.78
N THR A 468 -9.10 44.54 -19.56
CA THR A 468 -9.49 44.19 -20.94
C THR A 468 -9.51 42.66 -21.15
N SER A 469 -8.49 41.97 -20.68
CA SER A 469 -8.41 40.50 -20.75
C SER A 469 -7.64 39.93 -19.57
N ALA A 470 -7.89 38.68 -19.26
CA ALA A 470 -7.12 37.89 -18.32
C ALA A 470 -6.82 36.50 -18.90
N GLN A 471 -5.71 35.92 -18.52
CA GLN A 471 -5.33 34.56 -18.89
C GLN A 471 -5.30 33.67 -17.66
N PHE A 472 -5.78 32.45 -17.83
CA PHE A 472 -5.67 31.33 -16.89
C PHE A 472 -4.91 30.22 -17.57
N ARG A 473 -4.05 29.55 -16.82
CA ARG A 473 -3.41 28.33 -17.28
C ARG A 473 -3.86 27.19 -16.39
N TYR A 474 -4.05 26.03 -16.98
CA TYR A 474 -4.36 24.81 -16.22
C TYR A 474 -3.59 23.62 -16.80
N PHE A 475 -3.25 22.71 -15.93
CA PHE A 475 -2.55 21.47 -16.24
C PHE A 475 -3.48 20.30 -15.89
N LEU A 476 -3.64 19.36 -16.79
CA LEU A 476 -4.46 18.17 -16.58
C LEU A 476 -3.56 17.00 -16.24
N THR A 477 -3.91 16.28 -15.19
CA THR A 477 -3.26 15.03 -14.79
C THR A 477 -4.10 13.80 -15.14
N VAL A 478 -5.29 14.03 -15.67
CA VAL A 478 -6.18 13.00 -16.22
C VAL A 478 -6.80 13.55 -17.50
N GLU A 479 -6.89 12.73 -18.52
CA GLU A 479 -7.59 13.10 -19.75
C GLU A 479 -9.11 13.15 -19.53
N GLY A 480 -9.79 14.03 -20.24
CA GLY A 480 -11.24 14.17 -20.08
C GLY A 480 -11.84 15.32 -20.90
N ILE A 481 -13.17 15.45 -20.78
CA ILE A 481 -13.90 16.58 -21.36
C ILE A 481 -13.80 17.75 -20.40
N VAL A 482 -13.23 18.86 -20.85
CA VAL A 482 -13.01 20.06 -20.05
C VAL A 482 -14.06 21.12 -20.39
N ARG A 483 -14.75 21.60 -19.38
CA ARG A 483 -15.63 22.76 -19.42
C ARG A 483 -15.06 23.88 -18.57
N LEU A 484 -14.95 25.05 -19.13
CA LEU A 484 -14.54 26.26 -18.43
C LEU A 484 -15.73 27.20 -18.31
N SER A 485 -15.83 27.91 -17.19
CA SER A 485 -16.90 28.90 -17.00
C SER A 485 -16.40 30.10 -16.19
N LEU A 486 -17.00 31.25 -16.42
CA LEU A 486 -16.84 32.46 -15.63
C LEU A 486 -18.14 32.72 -14.85
N ILE A 487 -18.00 32.82 -13.53
CA ILE A 487 -19.14 32.93 -12.60
C ILE A 487 -19.04 34.29 -11.89
N ASP A 488 -20.14 34.99 -11.73
CA ASP A 488 -20.19 36.22 -10.95
C ASP A 488 -20.25 35.96 -9.42
N ALA A 489 -20.13 37.01 -8.63
CA ALA A 489 -20.07 36.91 -7.16
C ALA A 489 -21.35 36.32 -6.49
N ILE A 490 -22.45 36.18 -7.25
CA ILE A 490 -23.68 35.54 -6.75
C ILE A 490 -23.89 34.15 -7.33
N GLY A 491 -22.85 33.56 -8.01
CA GLY A 491 -22.86 32.19 -8.52
C GLY A 491 -23.52 32.02 -9.89
N ARG A 492 -23.81 33.11 -10.59
CA ARG A 492 -24.41 33.05 -11.93
C ARG A 492 -23.30 32.94 -13.00
N GLU A 493 -23.41 31.93 -13.88
CA GLU A 493 -22.53 31.79 -15.04
C GLU A 493 -22.78 32.95 -16.02
N VAL A 494 -21.68 33.66 -16.35
CA VAL A 494 -21.70 34.81 -17.25
C VAL A 494 -21.11 34.47 -18.61
N GLU A 495 -20.23 33.51 -18.68
CA GLU A 495 -19.63 32.97 -19.90
C GLU A 495 -19.18 31.52 -19.67
N SER A 496 -19.16 30.69 -20.72
CA SER A 496 -18.64 29.33 -20.66
C SER A 496 -18.03 28.87 -21.97
N TRP A 497 -17.07 27.94 -21.88
CA TRP A 497 -16.33 27.35 -23.00
C TRP A 497 -16.28 25.85 -22.85
N ASP A 498 -16.84 25.12 -23.82
CA ASP A 498 -16.69 23.68 -23.95
C ASP A 498 -15.44 23.45 -24.81
N THR A 499 -14.34 23.12 -24.17
CA THR A 499 -13.05 22.93 -24.86
C THR A 499 -12.89 21.55 -25.47
N GLY A 500 -13.85 20.66 -25.22
CA GLY A 500 -13.85 19.29 -25.69
C GLY A 500 -12.92 18.38 -24.88
N PHE A 501 -12.57 17.25 -25.47
CA PHE A 501 -11.65 16.28 -24.89
C PHE A 501 -10.22 16.82 -24.92
N GLN A 502 -9.53 16.76 -23.78
CA GLN A 502 -8.13 17.19 -23.63
C GLN A 502 -7.32 16.05 -22.99
N THR A 503 -6.06 15.97 -23.39
CA THR A 503 -5.10 14.94 -22.95
C THR A 503 -4.49 15.31 -21.60
N GLU A 504 -4.07 14.30 -20.85
CA GLU A 504 -3.28 14.46 -19.63
C GLU A 504 -1.85 14.94 -19.91
N ASP A 505 -1.17 15.37 -18.86
CA ASP A 505 0.23 15.83 -18.85
C ASP A 505 0.53 17.03 -19.75
N GLU A 506 -0.47 17.87 -20.03
CA GLU A 506 -0.32 19.08 -20.85
C GLU A 506 -0.81 20.35 -20.16
N TRP A 507 -0.16 21.48 -20.49
CA TRP A 507 -0.58 22.82 -20.10
C TRP A 507 -1.50 23.43 -21.14
N TYR A 508 -2.66 23.88 -20.72
CA TYR A 508 -3.63 24.62 -21.52
C TYR A 508 -3.73 26.07 -21.07
N THR A 509 -4.10 26.96 -21.96
CA THR A 509 -4.29 28.39 -21.67
C THR A 509 -5.64 28.84 -22.17
N GLN A 510 -6.43 29.47 -21.27
CA GLN A 510 -7.68 30.15 -21.62
C GLN A 510 -7.51 31.65 -21.44
N THR A 511 -7.81 32.40 -22.49
CA THR A 511 -7.90 33.87 -22.43
C THR A 511 -9.35 34.29 -22.35
N VAL A 512 -9.66 35.14 -21.39
CA VAL A 512 -11.01 35.67 -21.12
C VAL A 512 -11.02 37.15 -21.46
N ASP A 513 -11.92 37.57 -22.36
CA ASP A 513 -12.16 38.98 -22.65
C ASP A 513 -13.11 39.58 -21.59
N VAL A 514 -12.57 40.40 -20.71
CA VAL A 514 -13.32 41.01 -19.61
C VAL A 514 -13.80 42.45 -19.96
N SER A 515 -13.56 42.93 -21.18
CA SER A 515 -13.84 44.31 -21.60
C SER A 515 -15.34 44.67 -21.51
N ARG A 516 -16.22 43.69 -21.56
CA ARG A 516 -17.67 43.87 -21.52
C ARG A 516 -18.29 43.59 -20.13
N LEU A 517 -17.50 43.10 -19.19
CA LEU A 517 -17.98 42.73 -17.85
C LEU A 517 -17.96 43.97 -16.94
N THR A 518 -18.84 44.02 -15.98
CA THR A 518 -18.85 45.08 -14.97
C THR A 518 -17.71 44.94 -13.98
N PRO A 519 -17.09 46.04 -13.49
CA PRO A 519 -16.12 45.93 -12.42
C PRO A 519 -16.67 45.18 -11.21
N GLY A 520 -15.85 44.25 -10.66
CA GLY A 520 -16.26 43.40 -9.57
C GLY A 520 -15.46 42.12 -9.45
N MET A 521 -15.89 41.23 -8.56
CA MET A 521 -15.28 39.94 -8.36
C MET A 521 -16.03 38.87 -9.18
N TYR A 522 -15.27 38.07 -9.89
CA TYR A 522 -15.71 36.90 -10.65
C TYR A 522 -14.86 35.70 -10.26
N PHE A 523 -15.30 34.50 -10.65
CA PHE A 523 -14.56 33.26 -10.46
C PHE A 523 -14.47 32.54 -11.79
N PHE A 524 -13.25 32.21 -12.19
CA PHE A 524 -13.01 31.31 -13.31
C PHE A 524 -13.01 29.89 -12.81
N ARG A 525 -13.93 29.06 -13.32
CA ARG A 525 -14.18 27.69 -12.92
C ARG A 525 -13.79 26.73 -14.03
N ILE A 526 -13.14 25.64 -13.65
CA ILE A 526 -12.84 24.51 -14.51
C ILE A 526 -13.56 23.27 -13.98
N GLU A 527 -14.24 22.57 -14.87
CA GLU A 527 -14.85 21.25 -14.62
C GLU A 527 -14.25 20.27 -15.62
N VAL A 528 -13.77 19.13 -15.12
CA VAL A 528 -13.27 18.04 -15.97
C VAL A 528 -14.10 16.80 -15.71
N SER A 529 -14.65 16.25 -16.78
CA SER A 529 -15.40 15.01 -16.80
C SER A 529 -14.54 13.92 -17.45
N GLY A 530 -13.95 13.06 -16.63
CA GLY A 530 -13.26 11.86 -17.09
C GLY A 530 -14.22 10.72 -17.42
N PHE A 531 -13.69 9.59 -17.85
CA PHE A 531 -14.49 8.39 -18.18
C PHE A 531 -15.28 7.83 -16.99
N SER A 532 -14.94 8.20 -15.76
CA SER A 532 -15.60 7.75 -14.50
C SER A 532 -16.55 8.78 -13.89
N GLY A 533 -16.87 9.88 -14.57
CA GLY A 533 -17.71 10.97 -14.07
C GLY A 533 -16.95 12.29 -13.92
N THR A 534 -17.53 13.27 -13.19
CA THR A 534 -16.83 14.54 -12.91
C THR A 534 -15.58 14.26 -12.09
N ALA A 535 -14.42 14.42 -12.72
CA ALA A 535 -13.15 14.14 -12.08
C ALA A 535 -12.81 15.23 -11.04
N PHE A 536 -13.18 16.51 -11.36
CA PHE A 536 -13.00 17.62 -10.42
C PHE A 536 -13.69 18.92 -10.88
N ASP A 537 -13.78 19.85 -9.92
CA ASP A 537 -14.38 21.17 -10.05
C ASP A 537 -13.60 22.17 -9.18
N LYS A 538 -13.03 23.21 -9.79
CA LYS A 538 -12.33 24.29 -9.07
C LYS A 538 -12.52 25.66 -9.69
N ALA A 539 -12.33 26.69 -8.85
CA ALA A 539 -12.43 28.07 -9.26
C ALA A 539 -11.30 28.93 -8.70
N GLN A 540 -10.87 29.92 -9.50
CA GLN A 540 -9.90 30.95 -9.11
C GLN A 540 -10.53 32.34 -9.22
N PRO A 541 -10.27 33.24 -8.27
CA PRO A 541 -10.84 34.58 -8.28
C PRO A 541 -10.23 35.45 -9.39
N LEU A 542 -11.07 36.26 -10.03
CA LEU A 542 -10.72 37.28 -11.01
C LEU A 542 -11.34 38.60 -10.58
N ILE A 543 -10.53 39.60 -10.38
CA ILE A 543 -10.98 40.97 -10.08
C ILE A 543 -10.96 41.77 -11.38
N ILE A 544 -12.08 42.36 -11.73
CA ILE A 544 -12.19 43.27 -12.87
C ILE A 544 -12.18 44.70 -12.33
N SER A 545 -11.24 45.51 -12.83
CA SER A 545 -11.12 46.92 -12.48
C SER A 545 -11.02 47.76 -13.77
N ARG A 546 -11.68 48.90 -13.79
CA ARG A 546 -11.59 49.91 -14.86
C ARG A 546 -11.15 51.22 -14.29
#